data_2c771619f8fd7c5131c9e8dc3527a167
#
_entry.id   2c771619f8fd7c5131c9e8dc3527a167
#
_cell.length_a   1.000
_cell.length_b   1.000
_cell.length_c   1.000
_cell.angle_alpha   90.00
_cell.angle_beta   90.00
_cell.angle_gamma   90.00
#
_symmetry.space_group_name_H-M   'P 1'
#
loop_
_entity.id
_entity.type
_entity.pdbx_description
1 polymer ?
#
loop_
_entity_poly.entity_id
_entity_poly.type
_entity_poly.pdbx_seq_one_letter_code
_entity_poly.pdbx_strand_id
1 'polypeptide(L)'
;MAKLRHLAIACKDRDAMADFYCKAFDFKLVSSNDGTLAYGHHISDGTIDLAILRFKSDQIGKGMDYTGLHHFGILVEDIDEAQKAVEALGGTHYMDQENPDRTGGFEVKLYGPEGVLFDVAEHPWTGSEALPGAEIKEAAE
;
A
#
# COMPACT_ATOMS: atom_id res chain seq x y z
N MET A 1 9.83 -11.20 -10.94
CA MET A 1 8.92 -10.22 -11.60
C MET A 1 8.26 -9.36 -10.52
N ALA A 2 8.00 -8.11 -10.82
CA ALA A 2 7.32 -7.21 -9.89
C ALA A 2 6.18 -6.50 -10.61
N LYS A 3 5.16 -6.06 -9.87
CA LYS A 3 4.07 -5.26 -10.43
C LYS A 3 3.51 -4.31 -9.38
N LEU A 4 2.84 -3.26 -9.83
CA LEU A 4 2.15 -2.36 -8.91
C LEU A 4 1.05 -3.13 -8.18
N ARG A 5 0.93 -2.89 -6.87
CA ARG A 5 -0.05 -3.53 -6.00
C ARG A 5 -1.15 -2.58 -5.56
N HIS A 6 -0.77 -1.37 -5.15
CA HIS A 6 -1.72 -0.36 -4.71
C HIS A 6 -1.18 1.05 -4.90
N LEU A 7 -2.11 2.01 -4.92
CA LEU A 7 -1.85 3.43 -4.73
C LEU A 7 -2.50 3.86 -3.42
N ALA A 8 -1.86 4.71 -2.64
CA ALA A 8 -2.41 5.24 -1.41
C ALA A 8 -2.68 6.73 -1.52
N ILE A 9 -3.89 7.13 -1.15
CA ILE A 9 -4.31 8.52 -1.05
C ILE A 9 -4.50 8.87 0.42
N ALA A 10 -3.82 9.93 0.87
CA ALA A 10 -4.09 10.54 2.16
C ALA A 10 -5.29 11.49 2.05
N CYS A 11 -6.17 11.47 3.02
CA CYS A 11 -7.34 12.35 3.07
C CYS A 11 -7.78 12.63 4.49
N LYS A 12 -8.66 13.60 4.66
CA LYS A 12 -9.28 13.91 5.96
C LYS A 12 -10.54 13.09 6.19
N ASP A 13 -11.34 12.90 5.14
CA ASP A 13 -12.61 12.18 5.18
C ASP A 13 -12.53 10.99 4.23
N ARG A 14 -12.18 9.83 4.78
CA ARG A 14 -12.04 8.60 3.99
C ARG A 14 -13.37 8.09 3.44
N ASP A 15 -14.47 8.33 4.15
CA ASP A 15 -15.79 7.86 3.72
C ASP A 15 -16.23 8.62 2.48
N ALA A 16 -16.12 9.94 2.49
CA ALA A 16 -16.48 10.78 1.35
C ALA A 16 -15.56 10.50 0.14
N MET A 17 -14.26 10.32 0.39
CA MET A 17 -13.29 10.03 -0.67
C MET A 17 -13.56 8.69 -1.35
N ALA A 18 -13.72 7.63 -0.58
CA ALA A 18 -14.02 6.29 -1.11
C ALA A 18 -15.37 6.27 -1.84
N ASP A 19 -16.38 6.90 -1.26
CA ASP A 19 -17.73 6.97 -1.82
C ASP A 19 -17.73 7.66 -3.19
N PHE A 20 -16.95 8.73 -3.34
CA PHE A 20 -16.83 9.44 -4.60
C PHE A 20 -16.37 8.52 -5.75
N TYR A 21 -15.26 7.79 -5.53
CA TYR A 21 -14.71 6.93 -6.59
C TYR A 21 -15.57 5.70 -6.84
N CYS A 22 -16.15 5.11 -5.79
CA CYS A 22 -17.08 4.00 -5.96
C CYS A 22 -18.31 4.39 -6.76
N LYS A 23 -18.89 5.56 -6.51
CA LYS A 23 -20.08 6.04 -7.23
C LYS A 23 -19.76 6.52 -8.64
N ALA A 24 -18.63 7.22 -8.82
CA ALA A 24 -18.27 7.76 -10.13
C ALA A 24 -17.82 6.69 -11.13
N PHE A 25 -17.12 5.65 -10.67
CA PHE A 25 -16.44 4.68 -11.53
C PHE A 25 -16.80 3.23 -11.23
N ASP A 26 -17.77 2.99 -10.37
CA ASP A 26 -18.18 1.63 -9.96
C ASP A 26 -17.04 0.80 -9.37
N PHE A 27 -16.08 1.45 -8.71
CA PHE A 27 -15.07 0.74 -7.92
C PHE A 27 -15.73 0.04 -6.74
N LYS A 28 -15.16 -1.07 -6.31
CA LYS A 28 -15.72 -1.88 -5.23
C LYS A 28 -14.95 -1.65 -3.93
N LEU A 29 -15.70 -1.46 -2.85
CA LEU A 29 -15.13 -1.50 -1.50
C LEU A 29 -14.77 -2.94 -1.19
N VAL A 30 -13.48 -3.23 -1.00
CA VAL A 30 -12.98 -4.59 -0.74
C VAL A 30 -12.64 -4.83 0.71
N SER A 31 -12.26 -3.80 1.46
CA SER A 31 -12.04 -3.89 2.90
C SER A 31 -12.02 -2.51 3.56
N SER A 32 -12.14 -2.51 4.88
CA SER A 32 -11.96 -1.33 5.71
C SER A 32 -11.22 -1.74 6.97
N ASN A 33 -10.34 -0.88 7.47
CA ASN A 33 -9.59 -1.19 8.68
C ASN A 33 -9.34 0.03 9.57
N ASP A 34 -9.01 -0.25 10.81
CA ASP A 34 -8.45 0.68 11.78
C ASP A 34 -7.06 0.14 12.14
N GLY A 35 -6.07 0.50 11.33
CA GLY A 35 -4.70 0.05 11.52
C GLY A 35 -3.90 0.93 12.46
N THR A 36 -2.68 0.51 12.75
CA THR A 36 -1.75 1.26 13.61
C THR A 36 -1.39 2.62 13.01
N LEU A 37 -1.22 2.69 11.69
CA LEU A 37 -0.74 3.89 11.00
C LEU A 37 -1.86 4.74 10.41
N ALA A 38 -3.01 4.16 10.13
CA ALA A 38 -4.10 4.86 9.45
C ALA A 38 -5.45 4.17 9.63
N TYR A 39 -6.52 4.96 9.52
CA TYR A 39 -7.86 4.46 9.24
C TYR A 39 -8.01 4.32 7.74
N GLY A 40 -8.38 3.16 7.24
CA GLY A 40 -8.40 2.86 5.81
C GLY A 40 -9.71 2.37 5.25
N HIS A 41 -9.98 2.76 4.02
CA HIS A 41 -10.87 2.05 3.10
C HIS A 41 -10.04 1.60 1.91
N HIS A 42 -10.25 0.36 1.47
CA HIS A 42 -9.59 -0.18 0.29
C HIS A 42 -10.63 -0.42 -0.78
N ILE A 43 -10.48 0.28 -1.90
CA ILE A 43 -11.35 0.13 -3.06
C ILE A 43 -10.55 -0.39 -4.24
N SER A 44 -11.21 -1.04 -5.19
CA SER A 44 -10.50 -1.66 -6.31
C SER A 44 -11.29 -1.58 -7.61
N ASP A 45 -10.57 -1.46 -8.71
CA ASP A 45 -11.08 -1.64 -10.07
C ASP A 45 -10.97 -3.11 -10.54
N GLY A 46 -10.48 -4.02 -9.69
CA GLY A 46 -10.21 -5.43 -10.00
C GLY A 46 -8.76 -5.73 -10.38
N THR A 47 -7.97 -4.71 -10.66
CA THR A 47 -6.56 -4.84 -11.08
C THR A 47 -5.60 -4.41 -9.98
N ILE A 48 -5.86 -3.25 -9.39
CA ILE A 48 -5.02 -2.63 -8.36
C ILE A 48 -5.92 -2.05 -7.26
N ASP A 49 -5.40 -2.01 -6.05
CA ASP A 49 -6.12 -1.36 -4.95
C ASP A 49 -5.78 0.12 -4.88
N LEU A 50 -6.80 0.90 -4.55
CA LEU A 50 -6.68 2.27 -4.14
C LEU A 50 -6.97 2.35 -2.64
N ALA A 51 -5.92 2.59 -1.86
CA ALA A 51 -6.03 2.72 -0.41
C ALA A 51 -6.38 4.17 -0.06
N ILE A 52 -7.53 4.36 0.56
CA ILE A 52 -8.01 5.66 1.01
C ILE A 52 -7.76 5.76 2.51
N LEU A 53 -6.81 6.60 2.92
CA LEU A 53 -6.23 6.55 4.25
C LEU A 53 -6.33 7.90 4.97
N ARG A 54 -6.86 7.85 6.19
CA ARG A 54 -6.68 8.92 7.19
C ARG A 54 -5.52 8.51 8.09
N PHE A 55 -4.36 9.12 7.89
CA PHE A 55 -3.15 8.79 8.64
C PHE A 55 -3.21 9.28 10.08
N LYS A 56 -2.59 8.53 10.98
CA LYS A 56 -2.41 8.82 12.40
C LYS A 56 -1.07 9.49 12.70
N SER A 57 -0.18 9.57 11.71
CA SER A 57 1.14 10.20 11.80
C SER A 57 1.54 10.80 10.46
N ASP A 58 2.44 11.76 10.49
CA ASP A 58 3.00 12.38 9.28
C ASP A 58 4.24 11.59 8.83
N GLN A 59 4.08 10.75 7.81
CA GLN A 59 5.15 9.89 7.31
C GLN A 59 5.97 10.53 6.21
N ILE A 60 5.48 11.60 5.58
CA ILE A 60 6.11 12.19 4.41
C ILE A 60 6.46 13.68 4.58
N GLY A 61 6.29 14.22 5.80
CA GLY A 61 6.68 15.59 6.11
C GLY A 61 5.79 16.69 5.53
N LYS A 62 4.54 16.34 5.17
CA LYS A 62 3.58 17.29 4.57
C LYS A 62 2.46 17.74 5.52
N GLY A 63 2.54 17.33 6.78
CA GLY A 63 1.53 17.63 7.79
C GLY A 63 0.38 16.64 7.81
N MET A 64 -0.36 16.64 8.93
CA MET A 64 -1.46 15.69 9.17
C MET A 64 -2.68 15.95 8.30
N ASP A 65 -2.82 17.13 7.75
CA ASP A 65 -3.96 17.50 6.90
C ASP A 65 -3.67 17.39 5.41
N TYR A 66 -2.53 16.82 5.03
CA TYR A 66 -2.20 16.60 3.64
C TYR A 66 -3.26 15.72 2.96
N THR A 67 -3.70 16.14 1.79
CA THR A 67 -4.61 15.38 0.93
C THR A 67 -3.97 15.20 -0.44
N GLY A 68 -3.93 13.96 -0.93
CA GLY A 68 -3.36 13.63 -2.22
C GLY A 68 -2.63 12.30 -2.22
N LEU A 69 -1.91 12.03 -3.28
CA LEU A 69 -1.11 10.82 -3.40
C LEU A 69 -0.04 10.80 -2.30
N HIS A 70 0.07 9.69 -1.60
CA HIS A 70 0.95 9.53 -0.45
C HIS A 70 2.08 8.56 -0.75
N HIS A 71 1.78 7.38 -1.24
CA HIS A 71 2.75 6.36 -1.61
C HIS A 71 2.10 5.34 -2.55
N PHE A 72 2.90 4.42 -3.05
CA PHE A 72 2.42 3.28 -3.82
C PHE A 72 3.09 2.00 -3.33
N GLY A 73 2.51 0.86 -3.69
CA GLY A 73 3.01 -0.45 -3.33
C GLY A 73 3.38 -1.29 -4.53
N ILE A 74 4.41 -2.12 -4.36
CA ILE A 74 4.91 -3.04 -5.37
C ILE A 74 4.83 -4.46 -4.82
N LEU A 75 4.22 -5.34 -5.60
CA LEU A 75 4.19 -6.77 -5.33
C LEU A 75 5.47 -7.39 -5.89
N VAL A 76 6.19 -8.11 -5.03
CA VAL A 76 7.47 -8.75 -5.37
C VAL A 76 7.44 -10.23 -4.98
N GLU A 77 8.33 -11.01 -5.56
CA GLU A 77 8.46 -12.43 -5.22
C GLU A 77 9.21 -12.64 -3.89
N ASP A 78 10.18 -11.75 -3.59
CA ASP A 78 11.04 -11.84 -2.42
C ASP A 78 11.36 -10.43 -1.90
N ILE A 79 10.89 -10.11 -0.71
CA ILE A 79 11.09 -8.80 -0.08
C ILE A 79 12.58 -8.53 0.20
N ASP A 80 13.31 -9.52 0.67
CA ASP A 80 14.72 -9.32 1.02
C ASP A 80 15.58 -9.00 -0.22
N GLU A 81 15.33 -9.70 -1.32
CA GLU A 81 15.98 -9.41 -2.59
C GLU A 81 15.59 -8.05 -3.15
N ALA A 82 14.31 -7.68 -3.04
CA ALA A 82 13.83 -6.37 -3.48
C ALA A 82 14.48 -5.24 -2.65
N GLN A 83 14.56 -5.39 -1.34
CA GLN A 83 15.20 -4.41 -0.47
C GLN A 83 16.68 -4.25 -0.79
N LYS A 84 17.41 -5.34 -0.99
CA LYS A 84 18.82 -5.29 -1.40
C LYS A 84 19.00 -4.55 -2.73
N ALA A 85 18.15 -4.81 -3.70
CA ALA A 85 18.21 -4.14 -5.00
C ALA A 85 17.96 -2.64 -4.87
N VAL A 86 16.96 -2.25 -4.07
CA VAL A 86 16.65 -0.83 -3.79
C VAL A 86 17.82 -0.14 -3.12
N GLU A 87 18.40 -0.74 -2.08
CA GLU A 87 19.54 -0.16 -1.35
C GLU A 87 20.80 -0.06 -2.22
N ALA A 88 21.05 -1.06 -3.07
CA ALA A 88 22.16 -1.03 -4.01
C ALA A 88 22.04 0.11 -5.05
N LEU A 89 20.83 0.56 -5.34
CA LEU A 89 20.56 1.64 -6.27
C LEU A 89 20.37 3.01 -5.58
N GLY A 90 20.63 3.09 -4.27
CA GLY A 90 20.61 4.35 -3.53
C GLY A 90 19.32 4.63 -2.78
N GLY A 91 18.35 3.71 -2.80
CA GLY A 91 17.17 3.80 -1.95
C GLY A 91 17.49 3.49 -0.49
N THR A 92 16.58 3.82 0.41
CA THR A 92 16.79 3.64 1.85
C THR A 92 15.59 2.97 2.50
N HIS A 93 15.87 2.14 3.51
CA HIS A 93 14.85 1.53 4.34
C HIS A 93 14.21 2.57 5.27
N TYR A 94 12.88 2.53 5.38
CA TYR A 94 12.14 3.36 6.33
C TYR A 94 11.65 2.55 7.52
N MET A 95 10.78 1.56 7.27
CA MET A 95 10.26 0.71 8.36
C MET A 95 9.74 -0.63 7.82
N ASP A 96 9.75 -1.63 8.69
CA ASP A 96 8.97 -2.85 8.54
C ASP A 96 7.61 -2.64 9.19
N GLN A 97 6.53 -2.92 8.48
CA GLN A 97 5.17 -2.66 8.94
C GLN A 97 4.45 -3.98 9.22
N GLU A 98 4.02 -4.13 10.47
CA GLU A 98 3.19 -5.23 10.96
C GLU A 98 3.74 -6.64 10.72
N ASN A 99 3.23 -7.59 11.47
CA ASN A 99 3.60 -9.00 11.35
C ASN A 99 5.10 -9.24 11.25
N PRO A 100 5.88 -9.04 12.32
CA PRO A 100 7.33 -9.26 12.30
C PRO A 100 7.72 -10.69 11.93
N ASP A 101 6.80 -11.64 12.01
CA ASP A 101 6.95 -13.01 11.50
C ASP A 101 6.73 -13.13 9.98
N ARG A 102 6.50 -12.01 9.30
CA ARG A 102 6.29 -11.90 7.85
C ARG A 102 5.07 -12.65 7.33
N THR A 103 4.04 -12.74 8.15
CA THR A 103 2.76 -13.31 7.72
C THR A 103 1.76 -12.23 7.29
N GLY A 104 0.79 -12.62 6.48
CA GLY A 104 -0.35 -11.78 6.10
C GLY A 104 0.06 -10.46 5.48
N GLY A 105 -0.33 -9.37 6.08
CA GLY A 105 -0.13 -8.01 5.56
C GLY A 105 1.26 -7.42 5.76
N PHE A 106 2.31 -8.22 5.95
CA PHE A 106 3.66 -7.69 6.12
C PHE A 106 4.14 -6.95 4.88
N GLU A 107 4.65 -5.76 5.09
CA GLU A 107 5.26 -4.95 4.04
C GLU A 107 6.47 -4.20 4.58
N VAL A 108 7.42 -3.92 3.70
CA VAL A 108 8.59 -3.09 3.99
C VAL A 108 8.43 -1.76 3.27
N LYS A 109 8.56 -0.68 4.02
CA LYS A 109 8.52 0.68 3.49
C LYS A 109 9.92 1.19 3.21
N LEU A 110 10.07 1.78 2.04
CA LEU A 110 11.35 2.24 1.50
C LEU A 110 11.19 3.65 0.89
N TYR A 111 12.29 4.37 0.81
CA TYR A 111 12.36 5.60 0.03
C TYR A 111 13.18 5.36 -1.23
N GLY A 112 12.62 5.73 -2.37
CA GLY A 112 13.30 5.73 -3.66
C GLY A 112 13.97 7.05 -3.99
N PRO A 113 14.28 7.30 -5.27
CA PRO A 113 14.86 8.55 -5.72
C PRO A 113 14.02 9.75 -5.27
N GLU A 114 14.70 10.82 -4.86
CA GLU A 114 14.10 12.07 -4.40
C GLU A 114 13.14 11.91 -3.20
N GLY A 115 13.29 10.81 -2.44
CA GLY A 115 12.53 10.57 -1.21
C GLY A 115 11.07 10.12 -1.42
N VAL A 116 10.72 9.59 -2.58
CA VAL A 116 9.37 9.06 -2.81
C VAL A 116 9.17 7.79 -2.00
N LEU A 117 8.14 7.79 -1.17
CA LEU A 117 7.79 6.65 -0.32
C LEU A 117 7.07 5.57 -1.13
N PHE A 118 7.49 4.33 -0.96
CA PHE A 118 6.79 3.15 -1.49
C PHE A 118 6.96 1.97 -0.55
N ASP A 119 6.16 0.94 -0.75
CA ASP A 119 6.31 -0.32 -0.02
C ASP A 119 6.44 -1.51 -0.96
N VAL A 120 6.98 -2.60 -0.43
CA VAL A 120 7.06 -3.89 -1.11
C VAL A 120 6.42 -4.96 -0.24
N ALA A 121 5.76 -5.92 -0.88
CA ALA A 121 5.11 -7.05 -0.23
C ALA A 121 5.12 -8.26 -1.14
N GLU A 122 4.97 -9.45 -0.54
CA GLU A 122 4.98 -10.75 -1.26
C GLU A 122 3.57 -11.28 -1.54
N HIS A 123 2.54 -10.57 -1.12
CA HIS A 123 1.15 -10.98 -1.33
C HIS A 123 0.35 -9.81 -1.93
N PRO A 124 -0.62 -10.10 -2.79
CA PRO A 124 -1.52 -9.07 -3.29
C PRO A 124 -2.46 -8.58 -2.19
N TRP A 125 -2.94 -7.34 -2.32
CA TRP A 125 -4.07 -6.89 -1.55
C TRP A 125 -5.35 -7.56 -2.08
N THR A 126 -6.35 -7.73 -1.21
CA THR A 126 -7.67 -8.17 -1.66
C THR A 126 -8.17 -7.21 -2.76
N GLY A 127 -8.50 -7.74 -3.92
CA GLY A 127 -8.92 -6.96 -5.08
C GLY A 127 -7.79 -6.51 -6.02
N SER A 128 -6.53 -6.74 -5.69
CA SER A 128 -5.43 -6.55 -6.64
C SER A 128 -4.99 -7.87 -7.29
N GLU A 129 -4.36 -7.78 -8.45
CA GLU A 129 -3.89 -8.96 -9.16
C GLU A 129 -2.62 -9.54 -8.53
N ALA A 130 -2.56 -10.87 -8.43
CA ALA A 130 -1.37 -11.59 -8.04
C ALA A 130 -0.30 -11.57 -9.16
N LEU A 131 0.94 -11.90 -8.79
CA LEU A 131 1.99 -12.17 -9.77
C LEU A 131 1.62 -13.42 -10.60
N PRO A 132 1.95 -13.45 -11.90
CA PRO A 132 1.69 -14.62 -12.72
C PRO A 132 2.33 -15.88 -12.13
N GLY A 133 1.54 -16.96 -12.00
CA GLY A 133 2.00 -18.23 -11.45
C GLY A 133 2.18 -18.28 -9.93
N ALA A 134 1.89 -17.20 -9.20
CA ALA A 134 1.92 -17.21 -7.75
C ALA A 134 0.66 -17.86 -7.18
N GLU A 135 0.81 -18.67 -6.13
CA GLU A 135 -0.34 -19.06 -5.32
C GLU A 135 -0.86 -17.83 -4.58
N ILE A 136 -2.15 -17.59 -4.66
CA ILE A 136 -2.78 -16.52 -3.91
C ILE A 136 -2.82 -16.96 -2.44
N LYS A 137 -1.89 -16.44 -1.67
CA LYS A 137 -2.00 -16.51 -0.21
C LYS A 137 -2.95 -15.39 0.21
N GLU A 138 -4.10 -15.76 0.78
CA GLU A 138 -4.98 -14.75 1.36
C GLU A 138 -4.21 -13.98 2.43
N ALA A 139 -4.13 -12.65 2.25
CA ALA A 139 -3.57 -11.80 3.27
C ALA A 139 -4.53 -11.80 4.46
N ALA A 140 -4.03 -12.14 5.65
CA ALA A 140 -4.76 -11.88 6.88
C ALA A 140 -4.85 -10.36 7.04
N GLU A 141 -6.06 -9.86 7.08
CA GLU A 141 -6.34 -8.45 7.36
C GLU A 141 -6.02 -8.09 8.81
#